data_2d891040df24809f53e7dc132a20f549
#
_entry.id   2d891040df24809f53e7dc132a20f549
#
_cell.length_a   1.000
_cell.length_b   1.000
_cell.length_c   1.000
_cell.angle_alpha   90.00
_cell.angle_beta   90.00
_cell.angle_gamma   90.00
#
_symmetry.space_group_name_H-M   'P 1'
#
loop_
_entity.id
_entity.type
_entity.pdbx_description
1 polymer ?
#
loop_
_entity_poly.entity_id
_entity_poly.type
_entity_poly.pdbx_seq_one_letter_code
_entity_poly.pdbx_strand_id
1 'polypeptide(L)'
;MTEAGPPAQRFHEIHHVLSAYASSGFTYSDAADVPGPGLAPYLRLVARDPARGATAVQQIDELLAIGLSAEGIADEVNALPRIQPPAGMTVEDCLRIARDQIHRALQDRRLKPRSPQEWEERFPILDQLLGAYFCQDFPCWYATWQEAIDDYVGDMSGEEAGDAAEEITELLALVDSDQELKQATHILGLELLPPRGMTLRRWLEGMRQRIISKT
;
A
#
# COMPACT_ATOMS: atom_id res chain seq x y z
N MET A 1 11.25 20.85 -34.67
CA MET A 1 10.33 19.68 -34.64
C MET A 1 10.44 19.13 -33.24
N THR A 2 9.49 19.50 -32.38
CA THR A 2 9.43 19.02 -30.99
C THR A 2 8.75 17.66 -31.05
N GLU A 3 9.49 16.58 -30.73
CA GLU A 3 8.89 15.25 -30.55
C GLU A 3 7.88 15.35 -29.41
N ALA A 4 6.62 15.20 -29.75
CA ALA A 4 5.57 14.99 -28.76
C ALA A 4 5.85 13.63 -28.10
N GLY A 5 6.16 13.64 -26.81
CA GLY A 5 6.27 12.41 -26.02
C GLY A 5 4.98 11.59 -26.14
N PRO A 6 5.04 10.26 -25.88
CA PRO A 6 3.87 9.41 -25.98
C PRO A 6 2.73 10.02 -25.13
N PRO A 7 1.49 10.04 -25.64
CA PRO A 7 0.37 10.59 -24.89
C PRO A 7 0.29 9.87 -23.55
N ALA A 8 0.34 10.64 -22.46
CA ALA A 8 0.09 10.08 -21.13
C ALA A 8 -1.24 9.31 -21.22
N GLN A 9 -1.19 8.00 -21.05
CA GLN A 9 -2.39 7.17 -21.19
C GLN A 9 -3.42 7.65 -20.16
N ARG A 10 -4.51 8.24 -20.63
CA ARG A 10 -5.57 8.84 -19.81
C ARG A 10 -6.08 7.90 -18.72
N PHE A 11 -6.10 6.59 -19.02
CA PHE A 11 -6.60 5.55 -18.14
C PHE A 11 -5.50 4.56 -17.72
N HIS A 12 -4.30 5.07 -17.42
CA HIS A 12 -3.15 4.22 -17.09
C HIS A 12 -3.38 3.35 -15.84
N GLU A 13 -4.05 3.86 -14.80
CA GLU A 13 -4.36 3.04 -13.62
C GLU A 13 -5.47 2.02 -13.88
N ILE A 14 -6.45 2.30 -14.72
CA ILE A 14 -7.40 1.27 -15.17
C ILE A 14 -6.66 0.14 -15.91
N HIS A 15 -5.66 0.50 -16.73
CA HIS A 15 -4.82 -0.52 -17.40
C HIS A 15 -4.13 -1.41 -16.36
N HIS A 16 -3.58 -0.86 -15.28
CA HIS A 16 -2.96 -1.65 -14.20
C HIS A 16 -3.98 -2.51 -13.45
N VAL A 17 -5.15 -1.98 -13.10
CA VAL A 17 -6.26 -2.73 -12.49
C VAL A 17 -6.62 -3.94 -13.35
N LEU A 18 -6.85 -3.74 -14.64
CA LEU A 18 -7.26 -4.82 -15.55
C LEU A 18 -6.12 -5.80 -15.85
N SER A 19 -4.86 -5.33 -15.87
CA SER A 19 -3.68 -6.19 -16.02
C SER A 19 -3.48 -7.15 -14.84
N ALA A 20 -3.97 -6.82 -13.65
CA ALA A 20 -3.91 -7.71 -12.49
C ALA A 20 -4.65 -9.03 -12.72
N TYR A 21 -5.66 -9.04 -13.59
CA TYR A 21 -6.40 -10.25 -13.96
C TYR A 21 -5.64 -11.18 -14.92
N ALA A 22 -4.46 -10.81 -15.41
CA ALA A 22 -3.68 -11.63 -16.31
C ALA A 22 -3.35 -13.01 -15.72
N SER A 23 -3.08 -13.09 -14.40
CA SER A 23 -2.80 -14.36 -13.68
C SER A 23 -4.01 -15.32 -13.66
N SER A 24 -5.23 -14.81 -13.83
CA SER A 24 -6.48 -15.58 -13.93
C SER A 24 -6.97 -15.73 -15.37
N GLY A 25 -6.10 -15.48 -16.37
CA GLY A 25 -6.47 -15.51 -17.79
C GLY A 25 -7.53 -14.46 -18.14
N PHE A 26 -7.53 -13.32 -17.47
CA PHE A 26 -8.51 -12.24 -17.58
C PHE A 26 -9.95 -12.63 -17.23
N THR A 27 -10.15 -13.78 -16.56
CA THR A 27 -11.45 -14.18 -16.05
C THR A 27 -11.81 -13.34 -14.84
N TYR A 28 -12.97 -12.68 -14.89
CA TYR A 28 -13.48 -11.89 -13.78
C TYR A 28 -14.21 -12.78 -12.78
N SER A 29 -13.86 -12.69 -11.50
CA SER A 29 -14.42 -13.51 -10.42
C SER A 29 -14.69 -12.73 -9.13
N ASP A 30 -14.64 -11.38 -9.20
CA ASP A 30 -14.91 -10.56 -8.01
C ASP A 30 -16.41 -10.51 -7.73
N ALA A 31 -16.76 -10.61 -6.46
CA ALA A 31 -18.11 -10.34 -5.97
C ALA A 31 -18.20 -8.93 -5.36
N ALA A 32 -19.40 -8.43 -5.14
CA ALA A 32 -19.61 -7.07 -4.63
C ALA A 32 -18.92 -6.82 -3.28
N ASP A 33 -18.81 -7.84 -2.44
CA ASP A 33 -18.31 -7.79 -1.07
C ASP A 33 -16.98 -8.56 -0.85
N VAL A 34 -16.56 -9.36 -1.83
CA VAL A 34 -15.34 -10.19 -1.73
C VAL A 34 -14.49 -10.02 -2.99
N PRO A 35 -13.26 -9.50 -2.87
CA PRO A 35 -12.36 -9.44 -4.02
C PRO A 35 -11.92 -10.82 -4.45
N GLY A 36 -11.96 -11.06 -5.75
CA GLY A 36 -11.47 -12.30 -6.35
C GLY A 36 -9.94 -12.31 -6.50
N PRO A 37 -9.37 -13.45 -6.90
CA PRO A 37 -7.93 -13.61 -7.08
C PRO A 37 -7.34 -12.69 -8.14
N GLY A 38 -8.14 -12.21 -9.10
CA GLY A 38 -7.70 -11.28 -10.15
C GLY A 38 -7.41 -9.87 -9.60
N LEU A 39 -8.29 -9.34 -8.75
CA LEU A 39 -8.13 -8.00 -8.18
C LEU A 39 -7.18 -7.97 -6.97
N ALA A 40 -7.05 -9.07 -6.23
CA ALA A 40 -6.26 -9.14 -5.00
C ALA A 40 -4.81 -8.61 -5.13
N PRO A 41 -4.05 -8.86 -6.24
CA PRO A 41 -2.72 -8.29 -6.42
C PRO A 41 -2.75 -6.75 -6.49
N TYR A 42 -3.75 -6.18 -7.15
CA TYR A 42 -3.89 -4.73 -7.23
C TYR A 42 -4.28 -4.12 -5.88
N LEU A 43 -5.14 -4.77 -5.08
CA LEU A 43 -5.48 -4.31 -3.74
C LEU A 43 -4.27 -4.31 -2.80
N ARG A 44 -3.35 -5.28 -2.93
CA ARG A 44 -2.07 -5.25 -2.19
C ARG A 44 -1.19 -4.06 -2.61
N LEU A 45 -1.19 -3.70 -3.89
CA LEU A 45 -0.51 -2.50 -4.37
C LEU A 45 -1.14 -1.22 -3.80
N VAL A 46 -2.48 -1.13 -3.77
CA VAL A 46 -3.22 -0.01 -3.15
C VAL A 46 -2.94 0.10 -1.66
N ALA A 47 -2.73 -1.03 -0.97
CA ALA A 47 -2.33 -1.03 0.43
C ALA A 47 -0.96 -0.38 0.65
N ARG A 48 -0.03 -0.51 -0.29
CA ARG A 48 1.30 0.12 -0.26
C ARG A 48 1.26 1.57 -0.78
N ASP A 49 0.55 1.81 -1.87
CA ASP A 49 0.43 3.13 -2.51
C ASP A 49 -1.06 3.54 -2.68
N PRO A 50 -1.67 4.19 -1.67
CA PRO A 50 -3.06 4.65 -1.73
C PRO A 50 -3.34 5.67 -2.83
N ALA A 51 -2.33 6.44 -3.26
CA ALA A 51 -2.52 7.44 -4.30
C ALA A 51 -2.90 6.79 -5.63
N ARG A 52 -2.33 5.61 -5.93
CA ARG A 52 -2.71 4.80 -7.10
C ARG A 52 -4.16 4.32 -7.01
N GLY A 53 -4.58 3.83 -5.85
CA GLY A 53 -5.97 3.42 -5.62
C GLY A 53 -6.94 4.58 -5.81
N ALA A 54 -6.62 5.77 -5.29
CA ALA A 54 -7.44 6.96 -5.48
C ALA A 54 -7.53 7.37 -6.96
N THR A 55 -6.40 7.32 -7.68
CA THR A 55 -6.34 7.58 -9.13
C THR A 55 -7.17 6.56 -9.91
N ALA A 56 -7.08 5.26 -9.56
CA ALA A 56 -7.89 4.23 -10.20
C ALA A 56 -9.39 4.46 -10.03
N VAL A 57 -9.84 4.77 -8.81
CA VAL A 57 -11.26 5.11 -8.54
C VAL A 57 -11.69 6.29 -9.39
N GLN A 58 -10.91 7.38 -9.41
CA GLN A 58 -11.23 8.55 -10.22
C GLN A 58 -11.31 8.23 -11.72
N GLN A 59 -10.34 7.48 -12.25
CA GLN A 59 -10.31 7.12 -13.67
C GLN A 59 -11.47 6.18 -14.05
N ILE A 60 -11.84 5.22 -13.18
CA ILE A 60 -12.99 4.34 -13.41
C ILE A 60 -14.29 5.16 -13.41
N ASP A 61 -14.48 6.07 -12.45
CA ASP A 61 -15.66 6.95 -12.41
C ASP A 61 -15.74 7.82 -13.66
N GLU A 62 -14.62 8.37 -14.12
CA GLU A 62 -14.55 9.15 -15.38
C GLU A 62 -14.93 8.29 -16.59
N LEU A 63 -14.35 7.09 -16.71
CA LEU A 63 -14.62 6.17 -17.83
C LEU A 63 -16.10 5.74 -17.86
N LEU A 64 -16.66 5.42 -16.69
CA LEU A 64 -18.09 5.04 -16.57
C LEU A 64 -19.03 6.21 -16.87
N ALA A 65 -18.65 7.45 -16.55
CA ALA A 65 -19.43 8.64 -16.85
C ALA A 65 -19.44 8.97 -18.36
N ILE A 66 -18.31 8.75 -19.05
CA ILE A 66 -18.21 8.94 -20.50
C ILE A 66 -18.92 7.81 -21.24
N GLY A 67 -18.81 6.57 -20.74
CA GLY A 67 -19.27 5.33 -21.36
C GLY A 67 -18.24 4.68 -22.27
N LEU A 68 -18.08 3.35 -22.15
CA LEU A 68 -17.04 2.59 -22.87
C LEU A 68 -17.19 2.62 -24.39
N SER A 69 -18.37 2.92 -24.90
CA SER A 69 -18.69 2.98 -26.36
C SER A 69 -18.59 4.40 -26.95
N ALA A 70 -18.15 5.39 -26.17
CA ALA A 70 -18.06 6.76 -26.66
C ALA A 70 -16.95 6.91 -27.72
N GLU A 71 -17.29 7.48 -28.89
CA GLU A 71 -16.34 7.63 -30.01
C GLU A 71 -15.09 8.42 -29.65
N GLY A 72 -15.21 9.40 -28.73
CA GLY A 72 -14.09 10.28 -28.33
C GLY A 72 -12.99 9.63 -27.50
N ILE A 73 -13.18 8.36 -27.01
CA ILE A 73 -12.22 7.62 -26.22
C ILE A 73 -12.03 6.17 -26.72
N ALA A 74 -12.44 5.91 -27.97
CA ALA A 74 -12.42 4.55 -28.52
C ALA A 74 -11.02 3.94 -28.55
N ASP A 75 -10.00 4.73 -28.88
CA ASP A 75 -8.60 4.26 -28.94
C ASP A 75 -8.07 3.92 -27.54
N GLU A 76 -8.35 4.76 -26.53
CA GLU A 76 -7.95 4.51 -25.14
C GLU A 76 -8.63 3.27 -24.57
N VAL A 77 -9.94 3.10 -24.83
CA VAL A 77 -10.70 1.91 -24.38
C VAL A 77 -10.19 0.64 -25.08
N ASN A 78 -9.88 0.72 -26.37
CA ASN A 78 -9.34 -0.44 -27.13
C ASN A 78 -7.93 -0.84 -26.67
N ALA A 79 -7.17 0.07 -26.09
CA ALA A 79 -5.86 -0.20 -25.50
C ALA A 79 -5.92 -0.89 -24.13
N LEU A 80 -7.09 -0.90 -23.46
CA LEU A 80 -7.25 -1.54 -22.16
C LEU A 80 -7.27 -3.06 -22.27
N PRO A 81 -6.69 -3.79 -21.29
CA PRO A 81 -6.81 -5.24 -21.21
C PRO A 81 -8.29 -5.67 -21.15
N ARG A 82 -8.64 -6.69 -21.92
CA ARG A 82 -10.03 -7.19 -22.01
C ARG A 82 -10.27 -8.25 -20.94
N ILE A 83 -11.05 -7.92 -19.93
CA ILE A 83 -11.57 -8.90 -18.96
C ILE A 83 -12.77 -9.66 -19.56
N GLN A 84 -13.01 -10.87 -19.05
CA GLN A 84 -14.15 -11.70 -19.43
C GLN A 84 -15.20 -11.66 -18.31
N PRO A 85 -16.28 -10.86 -18.48
CA PRO A 85 -17.35 -10.80 -17.48
C PRO A 85 -18.07 -12.15 -17.35
N PRO A 86 -18.56 -12.50 -16.15
CA PRO A 86 -19.46 -13.64 -15.97
C PRO A 86 -20.76 -13.47 -16.75
N ALA A 87 -21.46 -14.58 -16.97
CA ALA A 87 -22.76 -14.55 -17.65
C ALA A 87 -23.75 -13.61 -16.95
N GLY A 88 -24.31 -12.69 -17.72
CA GLY A 88 -25.28 -11.70 -17.22
C GLY A 88 -24.67 -10.41 -16.63
N MET A 89 -23.35 -10.26 -16.65
CA MET A 89 -22.68 -9.01 -16.28
C MET A 89 -22.07 -8.31 -17.51
N THR A 90 -22.00 -7.00 -17.43
CA THR A 90 -21.28 -6.17 -18.42
C THR A 90 -19.87 -5.82 -17.93
N VAL A 91 -19.01 -5.31 -18.81
CA VAL A 91 -17.69 -4.79 -18.41
C VAL A 91 -17.84 -3.61 -17.45
N GLU A 92 -18.86 -2.76 -17.66
CA GLU A 92 -19.19 -1.66 -16.77
C GLU A 92 -19.54 -2.12 -15.35
N ASP A 93 -20.28 -3.25 -15.22
CA ASP A 93 -20.62 -3.82 -13.91
C ASP A 93 -19.35 -4.33 -13.20
N CYS A 94 -18.46 -4.98 -13.94
CA CYS A 94 -17.16 -5.42 -13.41
C CYS A 94 -16.32 -4.22 -12.94
N LEU A 95 -16.26 -3.14 -13.72
CA LEU A 95 -15.54 -1.93 -13.34
C LEU A 95 -16.12 -1.27 -12.09
N ARG A 96 -17.48 -1.22 -11.97
CA ARG A 96 -18.13 -0.70 -10.75
C ARG A 96 -17.76 -1.52 -9.52
N ILE A 97 -17.80 -2.85 -9.61
CA ILE A 97 -17.41 -3.72 -8.50
C ILE A 97 -15.91 -3.51 -8.14
N ALA A 98 -15.02 -3.50 -9.13
CA ALA A 98 -13.60 -3.25 -8.90
C ALA A 98 -13.37 -1.87 -8.24
N ARG A 99 -14.04 -0.83 -8.72
CA ARG A 99 -14.00 0.52 -8.14
C ARG A 99 -14.45 0.52 -6.67
N ASP A 100 -15.56 -0.16 -6.36
CA ASP A 100 -16.12 -0.22 -5.00
C ASP A 100 -15.18 -1.02 -4.06
N GLN A 101 -14.55 -2.07 -4.54
CA GLN A 101 -13.54 -2.84 -3.80
C GLN A 101 -12.29 -1.99 -3.49
N ILE A 102 -11.76 -1.26 -4.50
CA ILE A 102 -10.61 -0.36 -4.32
C ILE A 102 -10.97 0.77 -3.34
N HIS A 103 -12.14 1.37 -3.50
CA HIS A 103 -12.60 2.44 -2.60
C HIS A 103 -12.76 1.94 -1.15
N ARG A 104 -13.28 0.73 -0.96
CA ARG A 104 -13.38 0.09 0.36
C ARG A 104 -11.99 -0.17 0.96
N ALA A 105 -11.04 -0.70 0.18
CA ALA A 105 -9.67 -0.92 0.64
C ALA A 105 -9.00 0.38 1.09
N LEU A 106 -9.25 1.50 0.37
CA LEU A 106 -8.78 2.82 0.77
C LEU A 106 -9.42 3.33 2.08
N GLN A 107 -10.69 2.96 2.33
CA GLN A 107 -11.38 3.31 3.58
C GLN A 107 -10.92 2.42 4.74
N ASP A 108 -10.78 1.12 4.52
CA ASP A 108 -10.34 0.15 5.52
C ASP A 108 -8.91 0.49 6.02
N ARG A 109 -8.07 1.04 5.14
CA ARG A 109 -6.75 1.53 5.53
C ARG A 109 -6.78 2.67 6.56
N ARG A 110 -7.86 3.44 6.63
CA ARG A 110 -8.05 4.48 7.66
C ARG A 110 -8.55 3.92 8.98
N LEU A 111 -9.02 2.66 9.00
CA LEU A 111 -9.44 2.00 10.22
C LEU A 111 -8.20 1.47 10.96
N LYS A 112 -8.17 1.68 12.27
CA LYS A 112 -7.13 1.14 13.13
C LYS A 112 -7.31 -0.37 13.26
N PRO A 113 -6.23 -1.17 13.20
CA PRO A 113 -6.28 -2.59 13.50
C PRO A 113 -6.87 -2.84 14.89
N ARG A 114 -7.66 -3.91 15.02
CA ARG A 114 -8.43 -4.23 16.25
C ARG A 114 -7.81 -5.36 17.05
N SER A 115 -6.93 -6.15 16.44
CA SER A 115 -6.23 -7.27 17.06
C SER A 115 -4.73 -7.17 16.84
N PRO A 116 -3.89 -7.82 17.67
CA PRO A 116 -2.45 -7.90 17.44
C PRO A 116 -2.12 -8.44 16.05
N GLN A 117 -2.78 -9.50 15.61
CA GLN A 117 -2.57 -10.11 14.31
C GLN A 117 -2.84 -9.10 13.16
N GLU A 118 -3.91 -8.28 13.25
CA GLU A 118 -4.18 -7.25 12.25
C GLU A 118 -3.09 -6.15 12.22
N TRP A 119 -2.43 -5.86 13.36
CA TRP A 119 -1.28 -4.96 13.42
C TRP A 119 -0.07 -5.54 12.71
N GLU A 120 0.29 -6.81 12.98
CA GLU A 120 1.40 -7.53 12.37
C GLU A 120 1.18 -7.71 10.85
N GLU A 121 -0.04 -8.08 10.42
CA GLU A 121 -0.39 -8.20 9.01
C GLU A 121 -0.33 -6.86 8.25
N ARG A 122 -0.61 -5.75 8.94
CA ARG A 122 -0.61 -4.42 8.35
C ARG A 122 0.77 -3.80 8.25
N PHE A 123 1.64 -4.08 9.22
CA PHE A 123 2.97 -3.51 9.36
C PHE A 123 4.06 -4.61 9.44
N PRO A 124 4.13 -5.53 8.47
CA PRO A 124 4.99 -6.71 8.56
C PRO A 124 6.47 -6.36 8.56
N ILE A 125 6.87 -5.29 7.87
CA ILE A 125 8.27 -4.86 7.79
C ILE A 125 8.67 -4.16 9.08
N LEU A 126 7.79 -3.34 9.62
CA LEU A 126 8.00 -2.67 10.89
C LEU A 126 7.99 -3.66 12.07
N ASP A 127 7.13 -4.69 12.03
CA ASP A 127 7.15 -5.82 12.98
C ASP A 127 8.52 -6.52 12.97
N GLN A 128 9.04 -6.85 11.79
CA GLN A 128 10.37 -7.44 11.65
C GLN A 128 11.47 -6.50 12.14
N LEU A 129 11.44 -5.22 11.77
CA LEU A 129 12.44 -4.23 12.19
C LEU A 129 12.44 -4.07 13.72
N LEU A 130 11.28 -3.85 14.32
CA LEU A 130 11.18 -3.61 15.76
C LEU A 130 11.44 -4.89 16.57
N GLY A 131 10.91 -6.02 16.16
CA GLY A 131 11.07 -7.29 16.87
C GLY A 131 12.47 -7.89 16.75
N ALA A 132 13.18 -7.73 15.64
CA ALA A 132 14.51 -8.26 15.46
C ALA A 132 15.62 -7.33 15.97
N TYR A 133 15.52 -6.02 15.75
CA TYR A 133 16.58 -5.06 16.05
C TYR A 133 16.36 -4.27 17.33
N PHE A 134 15.12 -4.20 17.86
CA PHE A 134 14.78 -3.39 19.04
C PHE A 134 14.14 -4.21 20.17
N CYS A 135 14.53 -5.49 20.26
CA CYS A 135 14.16 -6.41 21.33
C CYS A 135 15.02 -6.24 22.58
N GLN A 136 14.74 -7.04 23.61
CA GLN A 136 15.48 -7.00 24.89
C GLN A 136 16.99 -7.23 24.77
N ASP A 137 17.45 -7.96 23.75
CA ASP A 137 18.87 -8.26 23.51
C ASP A 137 19.63 -7.14 22.79
N PHE A 138 18.95 -6.05 22.42
CA PHE A 138 19.53 -4.89 21.75
C PHE A 138 20.87 -4.42 22.37
N PRO A 139 21.01 -4.27 23.70
CA PRO A 139 22.26 -3.78 24.29
C PRO A 139 23.45 -4.73 24.12
N CYS A 140 23.21 -5.98 23.73
CA CYS A 140 24.26 -6.95 23.44
C CYS A 140 24.89 -6.74 22.07
N TRP A 141 24.16 -6.13 21.14
CA TRP A 141 24.54 -6.02 19.74
C TRP A 141 24.86 -4.57 19.33
N TYR A 142 24.15 -3.59 19.89
CA TYR A 142 24.25 -2.19 19.48
C TYR A 142 24.44 -1.26 20.66
N ALA A 143 25.33 -0.28 20.53
CA ALA A 143 25.50 0.78 21.52
C ALA A 143 24.47 1.90 21.34
N THR A 144 23.98 2.10 20.12
CA THR A 144 23.00 3.15 19.76
C THR A 144 21.95 2.64 18.81
N TRP A 145 20.75 3.22 18.86
CA TRP A 145 19.68 2.90 17.92
C TRP A 145 20.05 3.24 16.46
N GLN A 146 20.93 4.20 16.26
CA GLN A 146 21.45 4.54 14.94
C GLN A 146 22.25 3.41 14.32
N GLU A 147 23.08 2.73 15.13
CA GLU A 147 23.84 1.55 14.67
C GLU A 147 22.90 0.43 14.25
N ALA A 148 21.85 0.16 15.02
CA ALA A 148 20.87 -0.86 14.67
C ALA A 148 20.14 -0.54 13.34
N ILE A 149 19.76 0.71 13.11
CA ILE A 149 19.16 1.14 11.84
C ILE A 149 20.17 1.04 10.68
N ASP A 150 21.44 1.39 10.91
CA ASP A 150 22.48 1.28 9.88
C ASP A 150 22.73 -0.17 9.48
N ASP A 151 22.72 -1.08 10.46
CA ASP A 151 22.84 -2.52 10.24
C ASP A 151 21.64 -3.07 9.47
N TYR A 152 20.42 -2.73 9.91
CA TYR A 152 19.19 -3.08 9.20
C TYR A 152 19.22 -2.65 7.73
N VAL A 153 19.56 -1.39 7.45
CA VAL A 153 19.62 -0.88 6.06
C VAL A 153 20.75 -1.56 5.28
N GLY A 154 21.85 -1.94 5.94
CA GLY A 154 22.95 -2.67 5.31
C GLY A 154 22.59 -4.09 4.87
N ASP A 155 21.65 -4.74 5.59
CA ASP A 155 21.20 -6.10 5.32
C ASP A 155 20.03 -6.16 4.30
N MET A 156 19.32 -5.04 4.09
CA MET A 156 18.15 -4.96 3.23
C MET A 156 18.46 -4.37 1.85
N SER A 157 17.63 -4.66 0.87
CA SER A 157 17.62 -3.90 -0.38
C SER A 157 17.12 -2.46 -0.12
N GLY A 158 17.51 -1.50 -0.97
CA GLY A 158 17.05 -0.12 -0.83
C GLY A 158 15.51 0.00 -0.91
N GLU A 159 14.85 -0.89 -1.64
CA GLU A 159 13.39 -0.96 -1.75
C GLU A 159 12.76 -1.41 -0.41
N GLU A 160 13.24 -2.51 0.18
CA GLU A 160 12.73 -3.02 1.47
C GLU A 160 12.96 -2.03 2.62
N ALA A 161 14.11 -1.36 2.65
CA ALA A 161 14.36 -0.31 3.62
C ALA A 161 13.42 0.90 3.42
N GLY A 162 13.12 1.26 2.17
CA GLY A 162 12.13 2.28 1.83
C GLY A 162 10.74 1.93 2.36
N ASP A 163 10.31 0.69 2.17
CA ASP A 163 9.02 0.19 2.67
C ASP A 163 8.91 0.32 4.21
N ALA A 164 10.00 0.08 4.96
CA ALA A 164 10.01 0.29 6.41
C ALA A 164 9.77 1.76 6.79
N ALA A 165 10.37 2.71 6.06
CA ALA A 165 10.15 4.13 6.29
C ALA A 165 8.69 4.56 5.97
N GLU A 166 8.06 3.93 4.97
CA GLU A 166 6.66 4.15 4.64
C GLU A 166 5.73 3.59 5.72
N GLU A 167 5.98 2.38 6.23
CA GLU A 167 5.21 1.80 7.32
C GLU A 167 5.30 2.64 8.60
N ILE A 168 6.47 3.20 8.93
CA ILE A 168 6.61 4.15 10.05
C ILE A 168 5.73 5.40 9.81
N THR A 169 5.73 5.94 8.59
CA THR A 169 4.92 7.11 8.24
C THR A 169 3.43 6.81 8.42
N GLU A 170 2.99 5.63 7.93
CA GLU A 170 1.61 5.20 8.06
C GLU A 170 1.20 4.98 9.52
N LEU A 171 2.02 4.29 10.32
CA LEU A 171 1.78 4.08 11.74
C LEU A 171 1.61 5.41 12.48
N LEU A 172 2.51 6.37 12.24
CA LEU A 172 2.47 7.69 12.87
C LEU A 172 1.25 8.52 12.46
N ALA A 173 0.73 8.33 11.25
CA ALA A 173 -0.49 8.97 10.76
C ALA A 173 -1.77 8.29 11.27
N LEU A 174 -1.72 6.98 11.51
CA LEU A 174 -2.87 6.19 11.95
C LEU A 174 -3.18 6.37 13.44
N VAL A 175 -2.13 6.61 14.25
CA VAL A 175 -2.22 6.61 15.72
C VAL A 175 -2.17 8.03 16.26
N ASP A 176 -3.23 8.45 16.95
CA ASP A 176 -3.42 9.83 17.42
C ASP A 176 -2.74 10.13 18.76
N SER A 177 -2.63 9.12 19.65
CA SER A 177 -2.11 9.31 21.00
C SER A 177 -0.81 8.53 21.26
N ASP A 178 0.01 9.07 22.19
CA ASP A 178 1.25 8.40 22.62
C ASP A 178 0.98 7.04 23.29
N GLN A 179 -0.17 6.88 23.95
CA GLN A 179 -0.55 5.62 24.57
C GLN A 179 -0.87 4.55 23.52
N GLU A 180 -1.64 4.90 22.49
CA GLU A 180 -1.90 4.00 21.36
C GLU A 180 -0.61 3.65 20.62
N LEU A 181 0.26 4.64 20.38
CA LEU A 181 1.53 4.43 19.73
C LEU A 181 2.38 3.42 20.50
N LYS A 182 2.43 3.55 21.81
CA LYS A 182 3.13 2.60 22.69
C LYS A 182 2.54 1.19 22.61
N GLN A 183 1.21 1.07 22.56
CA GLN A 183 0.54 -0.23 22.41
C GLN A 183 0.81 -0.85 21.05
N ALA A 184 0.68 -0.08 19.97
CA ALA A 184 0.92 -0.55 18.61
C ALA A 184 2.37 -1.00 18.42
N THR A 185 3.35 -0.19 18.83
CA THR A 185 4.77 -0.56 18.72
C THR A 185 5.16 -1.74 19.60
N HIS A 186 4.52 -1.91 20.76
CA HIS A 186 4.74 -3.10 21.60
C HIS A 186 4.19 -4.36 20.93
N ILE A 187 3.02 -4.30 20.29
CA ILE A 187 2.49 -5.41 19.47
C ILE A 187 3.47 -5.77 18.35
N LEU A 188 4.05 -4.76 17.69
CA LEU A 188 5.05 -4.89 16.63
C LEU A 188 6.48 -5.18 17.18
N GLY A 189 6.61 -5.75 18.35
CA GLY A 189 7.87 -6.27 18.89
C GLY A 189 8.83 -5.25 19.49
N LEU A 190 8.45 -3.96 19.63
CA LEU A 190 9.33 -2.97 20.28
C LEU A 190 9.35 -3.19 21.81
N GLU A 191 10.48 -3.63 22.34
CA GLU A 191 10.67 -3.85 23.78
C GLU A 191 11.48 -2.73 24.46
N LEU A 192 12.08 -1.85 23.66
CA LEU A 192 12.92 -0.77 24.19
C LEU A 192 12.12 0.51 24.46
N LEU A 193 12.64 1.27 25.42
CA LEU A 193 12.15 2.63 25.66
C LEU A 193 12.93 3.63 24.79
N PRO A 194 12.29 4.72 24.36
CA PRO A 194 12.98 5.81 23.70
C PRO A 194 14.16 6.34 24.51
N PRO A 195 15.19 6.85 23.87
CA PRO A 195 16.29 7.53 24.53
C PRO A 195 15.81 8.64 25.49
N ARG A 196 16.55 8.89 26.58
CA ARG A 196 16.17 9.91 27.57
C ARG A 196 15.91 11.26 26.91
N GLY A 197 14.78 11.85 27.21
CA GLY A 197 14.36 13.16 26.69
C GLY A 197 13.73 13.13 25.29
N MET A 198 13.51 11.95 24.72
CA MET A 198 12.85 11.76 23.42
C MET A 198 11.51 11.07 23.59
N THR A 199 10.47 11.55 22.90
CA THR A 199 9.18 10.86 22.84
C THR A 199 9.28 9.69 21.87
N LEU A 200 8.41 8.68 22.03
CA LEU A 200 8.37 7.53 21.11
C LEU A 200 8.12 7.97 19.67
N ARG A 201 7.19 8.90 19.44
CA ARG A 201 6.89 9.47 18.13
C ARG A 201 8.13 10.10 17.49
N ARG A 202 8.86 10.93 18.22
CA ARG A 202 10.08 11.57 17.73
C ARG A 202 11.20 10.57 17.45
N TRP A 203 11.26 9.50 18.23
CA TRP A 203 12.24 8.44 18.00
C TRP A 203 11.95 7.67 16.70
N LEU A 204 10.68 7.27 16.47
CA LEU A 204 10.27 6.63 15.21
C LEU A 204 10.46 7.56 14.00
N GLU A 205 10.17 8.85 14.13
CA GLU A 205 10.48 9.84 13.09
C GLU A 205 11.99 9.90 12.80
N GLY A 206 12.83 9.83 13.83
CA GLY A 206 14.28 9.76 13.69
C GLY A 206 14.75 8.49 12.99
N MET A 207 14.17 7.33 13.31
CA MET A 207 14.45 6.06 12.62
C MET A 207 14.10 6.17 11.14
N ARG A 208 12.90 6.66 10.82
CA ARG A 208 12.44 6.89 9.45
C ARG A 208 13.39 7.78 8.66
N GLN A 209 13.78 8.92 9.22
CA GLN A 209 14.70 9.84 8.55
C GLN A 209 16.06 9.21 8.30
N ARG A 210 16.56 8.41 9.24
CA ARG A 210 17.84 7.72 9.08
C ARG A 210 17.77 6.67 7.98
N ILE A 211 16.70 5.87 7.91
CA ILE A 211 16.47 4.91 6.82
C ILE A 211 16.51 5.64 5.48
N ILE A 212 15.69 6.68 5.30
CA ILE A 212 15.61 7.45 4.04
C ILE A 212 16.98 8.07 3.66
N SER A 213 17.80 8.47 4.62
CA SER A 213 19.09 9.08 4.33
C SER A 213 20.16 8.08 3.88
N LYS A 214 19.89 6.77 3.99
CA LYS A 214 20.82 5.69 3.67
C LYS A 214 20.39 4.89 2.42
N THR A 215 19.12 4.99 2.04
CA THR A 215 18.56 4.48 0.76
C THR A 215 18.69 5.51 -0.35
#